data_0b540cdb484f369a18d86a3626c70080
#
_entry.id   0b540cdb484f369a18d86a3626c70080
#
_cell.length_a   1.000
_cell.length_b   1.000
_cell.length_c   1.000
_cell.angle_alpha   90.00
_cell.angle_beta   90.00
_cell.angle_gamma   90.00
#
_symmetry.space_group_name_H-M   'P 1'
#
loop_
_entity.id
_entity.type
_entity.pdbx_description
1 polymer ?
#
loop_
_entity_poly.entity_id
_entity_poly.type
_entity_poly.pdbx_seq_one_letter_code
_entity_poly.pdbx_strand_id
1 'polypeptide(L)'
;IIITFILNEISSNSKKYFFISIFTLIFFIGISYPIYAIKPRVMDRFNNDFHGLDGTKYMQNAEYSQEGKWIDLSDSYQAIDWINKNISTNRVILEYSTDLYSWSSRMSINTGLQSVLGWDWHQKQQRSLDQNQVTLRKKQIEEFYKTDSYQYLEDFLETYDVGLIIFGSIESNFFPEFP
;
A
#
# COMPACT_ATOMS: atom_id res chain seq x y z
N ILE A 1 17.07 -32.58 -2.37
CA ILE A 1 18.37 -32.68 -3.06
C ILE A 1 19.50 -32.21 -2.13
N ILE A 2 19.52 -31.02 -1.59
CA ILE A 2 20.62 -30.51 -0.72
C ILE A 2 20.80 -31.33 0.55
N ILE A 3 19.72 -31.63 1.27
CA ILE A 3 19.74 -32.44 2.51
C ILE A 3 20.25 -33.83 2.24
N THR A 4 19.80 -34.47 1.17
CA THR A 4 20.23 -35.79 0.77
C THR A 4 21.73 -35.82 0.42
N PHE A 5 22.21 -34.78 -0.25
CA PHE A 5 23.64 -34.63 -0.56
C PHE A 5 24.47 -34.49 0.73
N ILE A 6 24.10 -33.60 1.64
CA ILE A 6 24.81 -33.42 2.92
C ILE A 6 24.83 -34.71 3.73
N LEU A 7 23.72 -35.45 3.79
CA LEU A 7 23.64 -36.71 4.54
C LEU A 7 24.53 -37.78 3.92
N ASN A 8 24.73 -37.78 2.61
CA ASN A 8 25.61 -38.75 1.96
C ASN A 8 27.12 -38.46 2.21
N GLU A 9 27.48 -37.17 2.36
CA GLU A 9 28.86 -36.79 2.65
C GLU A 9 29.29 -37.05 4.10
N ILE A 10 28.35 -37.26 5.02
CA ILE A 10 28.67 -37.55 6.42
C ILE A 10 28.94 -39.04 6.57
N SER A 11 30.17 -39.43 6.84
CA SER A 11 30.57 -40.83 6.97
C SER A 11 30.15 -41.49 8.29
N SER A 12 30.00 -40.71 9.38
CA SER A 12 29.64 -41.19 10.71
C SER A 12 28.15 -41.20 10.97
N ASN A 13 27.58 -42.34 11.33
CA ASN A 13 26.16 -42.46 11.66
C ASN A 13 25.73 -41.55 12.82
N SER A 14 26.54 -41.38 13.88
CA SER A 14 26.23 -40.47 14.97
C SER A 14 26.11 -39.02 14.51
N LYS A 15 26.98 -38.59 13.59
CA LYS A 15 26.89 -37.23 13.03
C LYS A 15 25.66 -37.08 12.12
N LYS A 16 25.27 -38.12 11.38
CA LYS A 16 24.03 -38.12 10.60
C LYS A 16 22.80 -37.93 11.49
N TYR A 17 22.69 -38.72 12.54
CA TYR A 17 21.54 -38.61 13.47
C TYR A 17 21.53 -37.25 14.18
N PHE A 18 22.66 -36.74 14.57
CA PHE A 18 22.77 -35.40 15.18
C PHE A 18 22.28 -34.31 14.19
N PHE A 19 22.73 -34.37 12.94
CA PHE A 19 22.30 -33.43 11.89
C PHE A 19 20.79 -33.54 11.64
N ILE A 20 20.25 -34.76 11.51
CA ILE A 20 18.81 -34.99 11.32
C ILE A 20 18.01 -34.43 12.49
N SER A 21 18.47 -34.65 13.72
CA SER A 21 17.79 -34.16 14.93
C SER A 21 17.71 -32.63 14.98
N ILE A 22 18.82 -31.94 14.67
CA ILE A 22 18.84 -30.48 14.60
C ILE A 22 17.93 -29.99 13.47
N PHE A 23 18.01 -30.57 12.30
CA PHE A 23 17.17 -30.20 11.16
C PHE A 23 15.69 -30.39 11.50
N THR A 24 15.33 -31.51 12.10
CA THR A 24 13.95 -31.81 12.51
C THR A 24 13.47 -30.79 13.54
N LEU A 25 14.31 -30.43 14.51
CA LEU A 25 13.96 -29.41 15.51
C LEU A 25 13.69 -28.05 14.83
N ILE A 26 14.60 -27.59 13.97
CA ILE A 26 14.44 -26.32 13.24
C ILE A 26 13.19 -26.34 12.36
N PHE A 27 12.92 -27.48 11.70
CA PHE A 27 11.74 -27.65 10.86
C PHE A 27 10.44 -27.51 11.67
N PHE A 28 10.35 -28.16 12.83
CA PHE A 28 9.16 -28.03 13.69
C PHE A 28 9.00 -26.62 14.27
N ILE A 29 10.10 -25.96 14.65
CA ILE A 29 10.07 -24.54 15.06
C ILE A 29 9.56 -23.67 13.89
N GLY A 30 10.04 -23.91 12.65
CA GLY A 30 9.59 -23.16 11.49
C GLY A 30 8.11 -23.36 11.18
N ILE A 31 7.60 -24.59 11.27
CA ILE A 31 6.17 -24.90 11.05
C ILE A 31 5.28 -24.34 12.16
N SER A 32 5.80 -24.19 13.37
CA SER A 32 5.01 -23.61 14.46
C SER A 32 4.62 -22.15 14.20
N TYR A 33 5.47 -21.40 13.50
CA TYR A 33 5.21 -20.00 13.20
C TYR A 33 3.89 -19.76 12.43
N PRO A 34 3.60 -20.41 11.29
CA PRO A 34 2.32 -20.25 10.61
C PRO A 34 1.11 -20.55 11.50
N ILE A 35 1.21 -21.62 12.31
CA ILE A 35 0.11 -22.04 13.19
C ILE A 35 -0.24 -20.95 14.21
N TYR A 36 0.78 -20.34 14.83
CA TYR A 36 0.57 -19.32 15.86
C TYR A 36 0.37 -17.92 15.28
N ALA A 37 0.94 -17.60 14.12
CA ALA A 37 0.93 -16.26 13.56
C ALA A 37 -0.27 -16.00 12.60
N ILE A 38 -0.78 -17.00 11.89
CA ILE A 38 -1.83 -16.80 10.90
C ILE A 38 -3.11 -16.32 11.57
N LYS A 39 -3.57 -17.02 12.61
CA LYS A 39 -4.84 -16.71 13.26
C LYS A 39 -4.89 -15.27 13.81
N PRO A 40 -3.93 -14.80 14.65
CA PRO A 40 -3.92 -13.42 15.12
C PRO A 40 -3.84 -12.40 13.99
N ARG A 41 -3.03 -12.65 12.95
CA ARG A 41 -2.92 -11.73 11.81
C ARG A 41 -4.22 -11.64 10.98
N VAL A 42 -4.90 -12.76 10.79
CA VAL A 42 -6.19 -12.76 10.10
C VAL A 42 -7.23 -11.99 10.92
N MET A 43 -7.29 -12.23 12.23
CA MET A 43 -8.25 -11.55 13.12
C MET A 43 -7.96 -10.05 13.26
N ASP A 44 -6.70 -9.64 13.18
CA ASP A 44 -6.29 -8.24 13.27
C ASP A 44 -6.54 -7.45 11.96
N ARG A 45 -6.40 -8.12 10.82
CA ARG A 45 -6.39 -7.44 9.51
C ARG A 45 -7.64 -7.62 8.66
N PHE A 46 -8.44 -8.63 8.95
CA PHE A 46 -9.64 -8.94 8.16
C PHE A 46 -10.88 -8.88 9.03
N ASN A 47 -11.84 -8.09 8.59
CA ASN A 47 -13.18 -8.16 9.18
C ASN A 47 -13.78 -9.54 8.89
N ASN A 48 -14.26 -10.22 9.92
CA ASN A 48 -14.83 -11.57 9.81
C ASN A 48 -16.12 -11.63 8.96
N ASP A 49 -16.71 -10.48 8.65
CA ASP A 49 -17.95 -10.39 7.86
C ASP A 49 -17.73 -10.47 6.35
N PHE A 50 -16.45 -10.46 5.93
CA PHE A 50 -16.14 -10.52 4.50
C PHE A 50 -15.77 -11.94 4.06
N HIS A 51 -16.56 -12.47 3.13
CA HIS A 51 -16.29 -13.74 2.44
C HIS A 51 -16.20 -13.50 0.93
N GLY A 52 -15.04 -13.75 0.33
CA GLY A 52 -14.87 -13.63 -1.12
C GLY A 52 -13.42 -13.42 -1.55
N LEU A 53 -13.22 -13.39 -2.87
CA LEU A 53 -11.89 -13.17 -3.49
C LEU A 53 -11.66 -11.70 -3.90
N ASP A 54 -12.64 -10.85 -3.74
CA ASP A 54 -12.50 -9.42 -4.01
C ASP A 54 -11.79 -8.74 -2.84
N GLY A 55 -10.51 -8.44 -3.04
CA GLY A 55 -9.66 -7.83 -2.03
C GLY A 55 -10.00 -6.38 -1.67
N THR A 56 -11.01 -5.76 -2.31
CA THR A 56 -11.41 -4.37 -2.01
C THR A 56 -12.64 -4.29 -1.11
N LYS A 57 -13.47 -5.32 -1.06
CA LYS A 57 -14.74 -5.30 -0.34
C LYS A 57 -14.65 -5.04 1.16
N TYR A 58 -13.54 -5.40 1.81
CA TYR A 58 -13.37 -5.12 3.24
C TYR A 58 -13.45 -3.61 3.54
N MET A 59 -13.10 -2.76 2.57
CA MET A 59 -13.16 -1.30 2.73
C MET A 59 -14.58 -0.77 2.99
N GLN A 60 -15.62 -1.54 2.64
CA GLN A 60 -17.00 -1.10 2.84
C GLN A 60 -17.36 -0.87 4.32
N ASN A 61 -16.68 -1.56 5.23
CA ASN A 61 -16.97 -1.53 6.67
C ASN A 61 -15.68 -1.39 7.50
N ALA A 62 -14.58 -1.00 6.89
CA ALA A 62 -13.30 -0.88 7.58
C ALA A 62 -12.94 0.57 7.85
N GLU A 63 -12.32 0.78 8.99
CA GLU A 63 -11.70 2.03 9.38
C GLU A 63 -10.19 1.86 9.49
N TYR A 64 -9.44 2.90 9.19
CA TYR A 64 -8.00 2.95 9.29
C TYR A 64 -7.56 4.11 10.15
N SER A 65 -6.67 3.87 11.10
CA SER A 65 -6.10 4.94 11.94
C SER A 65 -4.78 5.42 11.36
N GLN A 66 -4.68 6.70 11.06
CA GLN A 66 -3.47 7.35 10.59
C GLN A 66 -3.23 8.65 11.33
N GLU A 67 -2.06 8.78 11.96
CA GLU A 67 -1.67 9.96 12.75
C GLU A 67 -2.71 10.38 13.80
N GLY A 68 -3.35 9.38 14.42
CA GLY A 68 -4.40 9.60 15.42
C GLY A 68 -5.76 10.01 14.86
N LYS A 69 -5.92 10.05 13.55
CA LYS A 69 -7.19 10.29 12.86
C LYS A 69 -7.77 8.98 12.36
N TRP A 70 -9.06 8.78 12.55
CA TRP A 70 -9.79 7.66 11.98
C TRP A 70 -10.29 8.00 10.58
N ILE A 71 -10.05 7.12 9.65
CA ILE A 71 -10.39 7.25 8.24
C ILE A 71 -11.37 6.13 7.91
N ASP A 72 -12.59 6.49 7.53
CA ASP A 72 -13.56 5.56 6.96
C ASP A 72 -13.11 5.20 5.53
N LEU A 73 -13.00 3.92 5.23
CA LEU A 73 -12.58 3.44 3.92
C LEU A 73 -13.74 3.24 2.96
N SER A 74 -14.98 3.39 3.39
CA SER A 74 -16.16 3.17 2.55
C SER A 74 -16.28 4.18 1.41
N ASP A 75 -15.89 5.44 1.62
CA ASP A 75 -15.84 6.44 0.56
C ASP A 75 -14.78 6.10 -0.50
N SER A 76 -13.61 5.63 -0.05
CA SER A 76 -12.56 5.16 -0.95
C SER A 76 -13.00 3.95 -1.78
N TYR A 77 -13.72 3.01 -1.17
CA TYR A 77 -14.30 1.88 -1.90
C TYR A 77 -15.28 2.33 -2.98
N GLN A 78 -16.20 3.25 -2.64
CA GLN A 78 -17.16 3.78 -3.60
C GLN A 78 -16.48 4.50 -4.77
N ALA A 79 -15.48 5.32 -4.49
CA ALA A 79 -14.71 6.01 -5.52
C ALA A 79 -13.96 5.04 -6.43
N ILE A 80 -13.29 4.03 -5.87
CA ILE A 80 -12.58 2.99 -6.63
C ILE A 80 -13.55 2.20 -7.53
N ASP A 81 -14.68 1.78 -6.98
CA ASP A 81 -15.71 1.04 -7.73
C ASP A 81 -16.27 1.89 -8.88
N TRP A 82 -16.56 3.17 -8.61
CA TRP A 82 -17.04 4.09 -9.62
C TRP A 82 -16.00 4.34 -10.72
N ILE A 83 -14.74 4.57 -10.38
CA ILE A 83 -13.65 4.77 -11.34
C ILE A 83 -13.51 3.53 -12.23
N ASN A 84 -13.46 2.34 -11.64
CA ASN A 84 -13.30 1.09 -12.38
C ASN A 84 -14.45 0.81 -13.35
N LYS A 85 -15.67 1.30 -13.05
CA LYS A 85 -16.84 1.14 -13.91
C LYS A 85 -16.99 2.20 -15.00
N ASN A 86 -16.54 3.42 -14.74
CA ASN A 86 -16.88 4.58 -15.57
C ASN A 86 -15.69 5.18 -16.31
N ILE A 87 -14.46 4.95 -15.86
CA ILE A 87 -13.26 5.53 -16.48
C ILE A 87 -12.56 4.47 -17.31
N SER A 88 -12.67 4.60 -18.63
CA SER A 88 -12.06 3.66 -19.59
C SER A 88 -10.74 4.15 -20.19
N THR A 89 -10.32 5.38 -19.86
CA THR A 89 -9.12 6.01 -20.42
C THR A 89 -8.03 6.11 -19.37
N ASN A 90 -6.77 6.15 -19.84
CA ASN A 90 -5.62 6.34 -18.95
C ASN A 90 -5.58 7.81 -18.50
N ARG A 91 -6.24 8.12 -17.38
CA ARG A 91 -6.26 9.43 -16.76
C ARG A 91 -5.27 9.49 -15.61
N VAL A 92 -4.63 10.66 -15.44
CA VAL A 92 -3.80 10.90 -14.28
C VAL A 92 -4.69 11.30 -13.09
N ILE A 93 -4.47 10.65 -11.96
CA ILE A 93 -5.18 10.94 -10.70
C ILE A 93 -4.31 11.85 -9.83
N LEU A 94 -4.91 12.89 -9.30
CA LEU A 94 -4.37 13.63 -8.17
C LEU A 94 -5.01 13.11 -6.89
N GLU A 95 -4.23 12.48 -6.03
CA GLU A 95 -4.57 12.08 -4.67
C GLU A 95 -3.46 12.52 -3.72
N TYR A 96 -3.79 12.79 -2.46
CA TYR A 96 -2.80 13.23 -1.50
C TYR A 96 -1.84 12.11 -1.13
N SER A 97 -0.56 12.42 -1.13
CA SER A 97 0.51 11.50 -0.75
C SER A 97 0.93 11.79 0.69
N THR A 98 0.52 10.92 1.59
CA THR A 98 0.92 10.93 3.00
C THR A 98 2.23 10.16 3.22
N ASP A 99 2.53 9.80 4.47
CA ASP A 99 3.73 9.06 4.82
C ASP A 99 3.74 7.61 4.29
N LEU A 100 4.90 6.97 4.42
CA LEU A 100 5.15 5.60 3.97
C LEU A 100 4.19 4.60 4.60
N TYR A 101 3.84 3.57 3.83
CA TYR A 101 3.01 2.46 4.29
C TYR A 101 1.65 2.90 4.86
N SER A 102 1.21 4.09 4.50
CA SER A 102 -0.08 4.65 4.83
C SER A 102 -1.10 4.36 3.74
N TRP A 103 -2.33 4.85 3.92
CA TRP A 103 -3.43 4.63 2.97
C TRP A 103 -3.39 5.56 1.74
N SER A 104 -2.31 6.29 1.54
CA SER A 104 -2.07 7.09 0.32
C SER A 104 -1.86 6.20 -0.91
N SER A 105 -2.08 6.75 -2.09
CA SER A 105 -2.04 6.02 -3.37
C SER A 105 -3.10 4.91 -3.51
N ARG A 106 -4.16 4.96 -2.70
CA ARG A 106 -5.22 3.96 -2.68
C ARG A 106 -6.00 3.89 -3.99
N MET A 107 -6.19 5.04 -4.63
CA MET A 107 -6.90 5.10 -5.92
C MET A 107 -6.05 4.49 -7.03
N SER A 108 -4.81 4.91 -7.18
CA SER A 108 -3.93 4.39 -8.24
C SER A 108 -3.65 2.89 -8.07
N ILE A 109 -3.46 2.40 -6.83
CA ILE A 109 -3.22 0.97 -6.55
C ILE A 109 -4.42 0.11 -6.96
N ASN A 110 -5.66 0.55 -6.70
CA ASN A 110 -6.85 -0.25 -6.89
C ASN A 110 -7.53 -0.02 -8.26
N THR A 111 -7.14 1.00 -9.01
CA THR A 111 -7.70 1.30 -10.34
C THR A 111 -6.70 1.07 -11.48
N GLY A 112 -5.41 1.02 -11.18
CA GLY A 112 -4.35 0.95 -12.18
C GLY A 112 -4.10 2.28 -12.92
N LEU A 113 -4.78 3.36 -12.56
CA LEU A 113 -4.54 4.68 -13.13
C LEU A 113 -3.27 5.31 -12.56
N GLN A 114 -2.60 6.13 -13.36
CA GLN A 114 -1.38 6.81 -12.94
C GLN A 114 -1.70 7.91 -11.92
N SER A 115 -0.92 8.01 -10.85
CA SER A 115 -0.96 9.12 -9.91
C SER A 115 0.15 10.13 -10.21
N VAL A 116 -0.09 11.41 -9.90
CA VAL A 116 0.94 12.47 -9.98
C VAL A 116 2.15 12.09 -9.14
N LEU A 117 1.92 11.53 -7.95
CA LEU A 117 2.95 11.00 -7.07
C LEU A 117 2.40 9.80 -6.30
N GLY A 118 3.14 8.70 -6.29
CA GLY A 118 2.91 7.59 -5.36
C GLY A 118 3.64 7.82 -4.03
N TRP A 119 4.02 6.74 -3.34
CA TRP A 119 4.83 6.84 -2.11
C TRP A 119 6.20 7.44 -2.42
N ASP A 120 6.45 8.63 -1.91
CA ASP A 120 7.62 9.45 -2.25
C ASP A 120 8.96 8.77 -1.95
N TRP A 121 9.07 8.05 -0.83
CA TRP A 121 10.28 7.34 -0.46
C TRP A 121 10.61 6.21 -1.44
N HIS A 122 9.64 5.38 -1.81
CA HIS A 122 9.85 4.31 -2.79
C HIS A 122 10.25 4.88 -4.14
N GLN A 123 9.64 6.00 -4.54
CA GLN A 123 10.02 6.67 -5.77
C GLN A 123 11.44 7.24 -5.73
N LYS A 124 11.85 7.82 -4.58
CA LYS A 124 13.24 8.28 -4.38
C LYS A 124 14.24 7.13 -4.43
N GLN A 125 13.91 5.99 -3.80
CA GLN A 125 14.78 4.81 -3.85
C GLN A 125 14.96 4.26 -5.26
N GLN A 126 13.89 4.20 -6.05
CA GLN A 126 13.91 3.67 -7.42
C GLN A 126 14.51 4.64 -8.44
N ARG A 127 14.43 5.95 -8.16
CA ARG A 127 14.86 7.04 -9.04
C ARG A 127 15.98 7.86 -8.41
N SER A 128 17.07 7.21 -8.04
CA SER A 128 18.17 7.81 -7.28
C SER A 128 18.73 9.12 -7.85
N LEU A 129 18.62 9.33 -9.17
CA LEU A 129 19.09 10.54 -9.85
C LEU A 129 18.09 11.71 -9.78
N ASP A 130 16.80 11.42 -9.53
CA ASP A 130 15.72 12.41 -9.60
C ASP A 130 14.99 12.61 -8.26
N GLN A 131 15.66 12.40 -7.15
CA GLN A 131 15.09 12.56 -5.81
C GLN A 131 14.52 13.97 -5.57
N ASN A 132 15.14 15.00 -6.14
CA ASN A 132 14.69 16.38 -6.04
C ASN A 132 13.33 16.58 -6.73
N GLN A 133 13.09 15.91 -7.87
CA GLN A 133 11.82 15.98 -8.58
C GLN A 133 10.69 15.36 -7.78
N VAL A 134 10.94 14.23 -7.12
CA VAL A 134 9.96 13.61 -6.22
C VAL A 134 9.60 14.53 -5.06
N THR A 135 10.61 15.16 -4.46
CA THR A 135 10.40 16.11 -3.35
C THR A 135 9.62 17.34 -3.81
N LEU A 136 9.93 17.85 -5.00
CA LEU A 136 9.22 18.98 -5.59
C LEU A 136 7.75 18.65 -5.83
N ARG A 137 7.45 17.51 -6.46
CA ARG A 137 6.07 17.07 -6.69
C ARG A 137 5.27 16.93 -5.41
N LYS A 138 5.86 16.35 -4.35
CA LYS A 138 5.19 16.25 -3.05
C LYS A 138 4.77 17.64 -2.54
N LYS A 139 5.68 18.61 -2.57
CA LYS A 139 5.38 19.98 -2.16
C LYS A 139 4.32 20.65 -3.03
N GLN A 140 4.34 20.42 -4.34
CA GLN A 140 3.35 20.97 -5.26
C GLN A 140 1.95 20.36 -5.02
N ILE A 141 1.85 19.07 -4.68
CA ILE A 141 0.59 18.44 -4.28
C ILE A 141 0.07 19.03 -2.97
N GLU A 142 0.94 19.20 -1.97
CA GLU A 142 0.56 19.83 -0.70
C GLU A 142 0.07 21.28 -0.91
N GLU A 143 0.73 22.03 -1.78
CA GLU A 143 0.33 23.40 -2.13
C GLU A 143 -0.99 23.42 -2.90
N PHE A 144 -1.24 22.46 -3.80
CA PHE A 144 -2.50 22.34 -4.51
C PHE A 144 -3.70 22.27 -3.55
N TYR A 145 -3.60 21.47 -2.49
CA TYR A 145 -4.67 21.35 -1.51
C TYR A 145 -4.74 22.49 -0.47
N LYS A 146 -3.80 23.43 -0.49
CA LYS A 146 -3.74 24.56 0.46
C LYS A 146 -4.00 25.92 -0.17
N THR A 147 -3.87 26.03 -1.49
CA THR A 147 -3.88 27.32 -2.17
C THR A 147 -5.28 27.76 -2.54
N ASP A 148 -5.53 29.08 -2.46
CA ASP A 148 -6.71 29.74 -3.02
C ASP A 148 -6.45 30.31 -4.42
N SER A 149 -5.25 30.10 -4.99
CA SER A 149 -4.86 30.64 -6.27
C SER A 149 -5.40 29.78 -7.42
N TYR A 150 -6.43 30.24 -8.08
CA TYR A 150 -6.99 29.61 -9.28
C TYR A 150 -5.95 29.36 -10.38
N GLN A 151 -5.05 30.30 -10.58
CA GLN A 151 -3.99 30.18 -11.59
C GLN A 151 -3.04 29.04 -11.26
N TYR A 152 -2.67 28.88 -9.98
CA TYR A 152 -1.82 27.76 -9.56
C TYR A 152 -2.52 26.41 -9.77
N LEU A 153 -3.81 26.31 -9.46
CA LEU A 153 -4.59 25.10 -9.67
C LEU A 153 -4.62 24.70 -11.16
N GLU A 154 -4.92 25.64 -12.05
CA GLU A 154 -4.93 25.41 -13.49
C GLU A 154 -3.54 24.98 -14.01
N ASP A 155 -2.50 25.72 -13.68
CA ASP A 155 -1.12 25.42 -14.11
C ASP A 155 -0.68 24.04 -13.62
N PHE A 156 -1.08 23.65 -12.41
CA PHE A 156 -0.78 22.33 -11.86
C PHE A 156 -1.50 21.21 -12.63
N LEU A 157 -2.80 21.38 -12.87
CA LEU A 157 -3.62 20.39 -13.58
C LEU A 157 -3.12 20.19 -15.01
N GLU A 158 -2.75 21.27 -15.72
CA GLU A 158 -2.17 21.21 -17.06
C GLU A 158 -0.78 20.56 -17.04
N THR A 159 0.09 20.95 -16.10
CA THR A 159 1.47 20.44 -16.01
C THR A 159 1.51 18.92 -15.85
N TYR A 160 0.58 18.36 -15.09
CA TYR A 160 0.53 16.93 -14.78
C TYR A 160 -0.53 16.16 -15.57
N ASP A 161 -1.23 16.81 -16.50
CA ASP A 161 -2.35 16.22 -17.28
C ASP A 161 -3.37 15.52 -16.37
N VAL A 162 -3.75 16.19 -15.27
CA VAL A 162 -4.64 15.63 -14.27
C VAL A 162 -6.06 15.56 -14.79
N GLY A 163 -6.59 14.35 -14.89
CA GLY A 163 -7.96 14.11 -15.32
C GLY A 163 -8.95 13.82 -14.20
N LEU A 164 -8.45 13.51 -13.00
CA LEU A 164 -9.27 13.21 -11.80
C LEU A 164 -8.60 13.79 -10.56
N ILE A 165 -9.37 14.52 -9.77
CA ILE A 165 -8.97 14.99 -8.44
C ILE A 165 -9.73 14.17 -7.41
N ILE A 166 -9.01 13.61 -6.46
CA ILE A 166 -9.60 12.85 -5.36
C ILE A 166 -9.68 13.74 -4.13
N PHE A 167 -10.90 13.84 -3.58
CA PHE A 167 -11.14 14.51 -2.31
C PHE A 167 -12.09 13.64 -1.47
N GLY A 168 -11.51 12.86 -0.57
CA GLY A 168 -12.21 11.94 0.31
C GLY A 168 -11.80 12.13 1.76
N SER A 169 -12.05 11.13 2.61
CA SER A 169 -11.75 11.19 4.05
C SER A 169 -10.29 11.52 4.36
N ILE A 170 -9.35 11.08 3.53
CA ILE A 170 -7.93 11.40 3.74
C ILE A 170 -7.68 12.88 3.48
N GLU A 171 -8.03 13.35 2.29
CA GLU A 171 -7.78 14.73 1.89
C GLU A 171 -8.49 15.70 2.85
N SER A 172 -9.74 15.46 3.18
CA SER A 172 -10.49 16.31 4.12
C SER A 172 -9.91 16.32 5.53
N ASN A 173 -9.30 15.25 5.98
CA ASN A 173 -8.62 15.19 7.27
C ASN A 173 -7.33 16.01 7.32
N PHE A 174 -6.60 16.10 6.21
CA PHE A 174 -5.35 16.85 6.13
C PHE A 174 -5.55 18.30 5.64
N PHE A 175 -6.60 18.53 4.85
CA PHE A 175 -6.92 19.83 4.23
C PHE A 175 -8.40 20.17 4.43
N PRO A 176 -8.83 20.46 5.68
CA PRO A 176 -10.25 20.72 5.96
C PRO A 176 -10.76 22.02 5.35
N GLU A 177 -9.86 22.92 4.93
CA GLU A 177 -10.17 24.23 4.33
C GLU A 177 -10.14 24.19 2.79
N PHE A 178 -9.88 23.03 2.16
CA PHE A 178 -9.90 22.91 0.71
C PHE A 178 -11.32 23.17 0.19
N PRO A 179 -11.51 24.11 -0.78
CA PRO A 179 -12.82 24.57 -1.23
C PRO A 179 -13.65 23.52 -1.98
#